data_22b421b96dbbb3e97768275d489795c5
#
_entry.id   22b421b96dbbb3e97768275d489795c5
#
_cell.length_a   1.000
_cell.length_b   1.000
_cell.length_c   1.000
_cell.angle_alpha   90.00
_cell.angle_beta   90.00
_cell.angle_gamma   90.00
#
_symmetry.space_group_name_H-M   'P 1'
#
loop_
_entity.id
_entity.type
_entity.pdbx_description
1 polymer ?
#
loop_
_entity_poly.entity_id
_entity_poly.type
_entity_poly.pdbx_seq_one_letter_code
_entity_poly.pdbx_strand_id
1 'polypeptide(L)'
;VAIDVNSGSFRTDESAEETAYQLNVTAAKEIARQLRLRDLGGVVVNDFIDMRDERHRRKVEQKLRDRVERDRARTKVLRISPFGLIEMTRQRIRPSLKRSIYEDCPCCNGTGNVKTAESMAIEVMRAIMSAAAHASDKTVKLEVHQRVADYLINRKRREITTIEETYQVNVSVQTGFNVLPTHLKVTCLNDVGGQVTEAGISG
;
A
#
# COMPACT_ATOMS: atom_id res chain seq x y z
N VAL A 1 11.10 4.35 -8.40
CA VAL A 1 9.94 5.08 -8.96
C VAL A 1 9.56 4.41 -10.26
N ALA A 2 8.27 4.08 -10.45
CA ALA A 2 7.74 3.63 -11.74
C ALA A 2 6.86 4.75 -12.32
N ILE A 3 6.98 4.98 -13.62
CA ILE A 3 6.23 5.98 -14.37
C ILE A 3 5.63 5.29 -15.58
N ASP A 4 4.32 5.26 -15.65
CA ASP A 4 3.55 4.67 -16.74
C ASP A 4 3.02 5.77 -17.67
N VAL A 5 3.09 5.55 -18.99
CA VAL A 5 2.62 6.49 -20.03
C VAL A 5 1.37 5.94 -20.68
N ASN A 6 0.25 6.61 -20.42
CA ASN A 6 -1.04 6.25 -20.98
C ASN A 6 -1.42 7.16 -22.17
N SER A 7 -2.07 6.58 -23.18
CA SER A 7 -2.53 7.33 -24.36
C SER A 7 -3.73 8.24 -24.05
N GLY A 8 -4.54 7.88 -23.03
CA GLY A 8 -5.76 8.61 -22.71
C GLY A 8 -6.71 8.70 -23.92
N SER A 9 -7.27 9.88 -24.12
CA SER A 9 -8.14 10.18 -25.26
C SER A 9 -7.39 10.80 -26.47
N PHE A 10 -6.06 10.86 -26.40
CA PHE A 10 -5.28 11.46 -27.48
C PHE A 10 -5.31 10.56 -28.72
N ARG A 11 -5.84 11.10 -29.80
CA ARG A 11 -5.86 10.45 -31.13
C ARG A 11 -5.39 11.48 -32.14
N THR A 12 -4.52 11.06 -33.05
CA THR A 12 -4.19 11.80 -34.27
C THR A 12 -4.83 11.08 -35.42
N ASP A 13 -5.04 11.80 -36.55
CA ASP A 13 -5.52 11.21 -37.80
C ASP A 13 -4.46 10.32 -38.46
N GLU A 14 -3.30 10.16 -37.81
CA GLU A 14 -2.18 9.34 -38.23
C GLU A 14 -2.32 7.90 -37.72
N SER A 15 -1.36 7.04 -38.12
CA SER A 15 -1.34 5.65 -37.66
C SER A 15 -1.18 5.56 -36.15
N ALA A 16 -1.66 4.47 -35.54
CA ALA A 16 -1.51 4.21 -34.09
C ALA A 16 -0.04 4.23 -33.65
N GLU A 17 0.88 3.79 -34.50
CA GLU A 17 2.33 3.81 -34.27
C GLU A 17 2.87 5.24 -34.16
N GLU A 18 2.48 6.13 -35.09
CA GLU A 18 2.91 7.54 -35.08
C GLU A 18 2.32 8.27 -33.85
N THR A 19 1.06 7.99 -33.52
CA THR A 19 0.42 8.52 -32.33
C THR A 19 1.18 8.11 -31.07
N ALA A 20 1.55 6.82 -30.92
CA ALA A 20 2.34 6.32 -29.80
C ALA A 20 3.71 7.01 -29.72
N TYR A 21 4.38 7.18 -30.85
CA TYR A 21 5.67 7.87 -30.93
C TYR A 21 5.58 9.33 -30.45
N GLN A 22 4.62 10.09 -30.94
CA GLN A 22 4.46 11.51 -30.57
C GLN A 22 4.11 11.67 -29.09
N LEU A 23 3.24 10.81 -28.55
CA LEU A 23 2.93 10.77 -27.13
C LEU A 23 4.16 10.46 -26.29
N ASN A 24 4.93 9.44 -26.66
CA ASN A 24 6.13 9.03 -25.95
C ASN A 24 7.20 10.14 -25.97
N VAL A 25 7.37 10.86 -27.10
CA VAL A 25 8.27 12.01 -27.18
C VAL A 25 7.83 13.14 -26.25
N THR A 26 6.52 13.38 -26.14
CA THR A 26 5.97 14.39 -25.24
C THR A 26 6.14 13.95 -23.79
N ALA A 27 5.83 12.69 -23.49
CA ALA A 27 6.02 12.10 -22.17
C ALA A 27 7.49 12.17 -21.71
N ALA A 28 8.45 11.83 -22.57
CA ALA A 28 9.88 11.90 -22.26
C ALA A 28 10.32 13.31 -21.81
N LYS A 29 9.77 14.37 -22.44
CA LYS A 29 10.03 15.76 -22.02
C LYS A 29 9.46 16.07 -20.66
N GLU A 30 8.22 15.65 -20.41
CA GLU A 30 7.53 15.92 -19.17
C GLU A 30 8.10 15.07 -18.00
N ILE A 31 8.45 13.81 -18.24
CA ILE A 31 9.13 12.95 -17.26
C ILE A 31 10.41 13.64 -16.76
N ALA A 32 11.29 14.07 -17.67
CA ALA A 32 12.52 14.76 -17.30
C ALA A 32 12.26 16.05 -16.52
N ARG A 33 11.17 16.77 -16.82
CA ARG A 33 10.75 17.96 -16.08
C ARG A 33 10.26 17.59 -14.68
N GLN A 34 9.42 16.57 -14.54
CA GLN A 34 8.84 16.15 -13.26
C GLN A 34 9.90 15.52 -12.33
N LEU A 35 10.88 14.81 -12.86
CA LEU A 35 12.02 14.31 -12.08
C LEU A 35 12.75 15.45 -11.35
N ARG A 36 12.94 16.58 -12.03
CA ARG A 36 13.56 17.79 -11.43
C ARG A 36 12.65 18.50 -10.44
N LEU A 37 11.38 18.71 -10.81
CA LEU A 37 10.43 19.48 -9.98
C LEU A 37 10.12 18.77 -8.67
N ARG A 38 9.99 17.45 -8.70
CA ARG A 38 9.67 16.64 -7.51
C ARG A 38 10.91 16.07 -6.82
N ASP A 39 12.11 16.36 -7.33
CA ASP A 39 13.39 15.80 -6.89
C ASP A 39 13.34 14.27 -6.72
N LEU A 40 12.73 13.58 -7.70
CA LEU A 40 12.65 12.13 -7.71
C LEU A 40 14.03 11.55 -8.04
N GLY A 41 14.49 10.60 -7.26
CA GLY A 41 15.81 9.99 -7.41
C GLY A 41 15.83 8.52 -7.02
N GLY A 42 16.98 7.89 -7.23
CA GLY A 42 17.18 6.46 -7.14
C GLY A 42 16.92 5.79 -8.48
N VAL A 43 16.43 4.56 -8.48
CA VAL A 43 16.03 3.84 -9.69
C VAL A 43 14.69 4.35 -10.18
N VAL A 44 14.61 4.69 -11.46
CA VAL A 44 13.38 5.13 -12.13
C VAL A 44 13.16 4.24 -13.35
N VAL A 45 11.99 3.64 -13.44
CA VAL A 45 11.56 2.84 -14.60
C VAL A 45 10.45 3.62 -15.29
N ASN A 46 10.64 3.88 -16.57
CA ASN A 46 9.66 4.57 -17.41
C ASN A 46 9.06 3.55 -18.38
N ASP A 47 7.76 3.36 -18.30
CA ASP A 47 7.01 2.46 -19.17
C ASP A 47 6.35 3.30 -20.26
N PHE A 48 6.94 3.25 -21.45
CA PHE A 48 6.45 3.97 -22.62
C PHE A 48 5.46 3.12 -23.41
N ILE A 49 4.55 3.78 -24.12
CA ILE A 49 3.61 3.09 -25.01
C ILE A 49 4.40 2.28 -26.03
N ASP A 50 4.00 1.03 -26.25
CA ASP A 50 4.65 0.12 -27.18
C ASP A 50 4.82 0.71 -28.58
N MET A 51 6.03 0.61 -29.11
CA MET A 51 6.39 1.03 -30.46
C MET A 51 7.04 -0.13 -31.20
N ARG A 52 6.57 -0.43 -32.38
CA ARG A 52 7.12 -1.50 -33.24
C ARG A 52 8.39 -1.05 -33.96
N ASP A 53 8.45 0.21 -34.41
CA ASP A 53 9.60 0.76 -35.13
C ASP A 53 10.75 1.07 -34.14
N GLU A 54 11.87 0.39 -34.37
CA GLU A 54 13.09 0.62 -33.58
C GLU A 54 13.64 2.05 -33.71
N ARG A 55 13.40 2.71 -34.84
CA ARG A 55 13.80 4.12 -35.03
C ARG A 55 13.04 5.05 -34.10
N HIS A 56 11.75 4.78 -33.89
CA HIS A 56 10.91 5.54 -32.95
C HIS A 56 11.39 5.32 -31.52
N ARG A 57 11.65 4.06 -31.13
CA ARG A 57 12.20 3.74 -29.81
C ARG A 57 13.52 4.47 -29.53
N ARG A 58 14.45 4.44 -30.47
CA ARG A 58 15.75 5.16 -30.35
C ARG A 58 15.58 6.68 -30.25
N LYS A 59 14.63 7.26 -30.98
CA LYS A 59 14.34 8.70 -30.90
C LYS A 59 13.75 9.10 -29.54
N VAL A 60 12.85 8.29 -28.97
CA VAL A 60 12.28 8.52 -27.62
C VAL A 60 13.39 8.42 -26.57
N GLU A 61 14.23 7.38 -26.63
CA GLU A 61 15.40 7.22 -25.77
C GLU A 61 16.32 8.44 -25.83
N GLN A 62 16.70 8.85 -27.04
CA GLN A 62 17.56 10.01 -27.23
C GLN A 62 16.92 11.28 -26.67
N LYS A 63 15.60 11.45 -26.88
CA LYS A 63 14.88 12.61 -26.38
C LYS A 63 14.87 12.68 -24.85
N LEU A 64 14.71 11.53 -24.19
CA LEU A 64 14.80 11.47 -22.74
C LEU A 64 16.22 11.80 -22.26
N ARG A 65 17.27 11.23 -22.88
CA ARG A 65 18.68 11.51 -22.59
C ARG A 65 18.99 13.01 -22.68
N ASP A 66 18.65 13.64 -23.81
CA ASP A 66 18.89 15.08 -24.04
C ASP A 66 18.21 15.97 -22.99
N ARG A 67 17.06 15.52 -22.47
CA ARG A 67 16.31 16.29 -21.48
C ARG A 67 16.80 16.10 -20.06
N VAL A 68 17.29 14.92 -19.69
CA VAL A 68 17.87 14.67 -18.39
C VAL A 68 19.33 15.13 -18.28
N GLU A 69 20.05 15.29 -19.38
CA GLU A 69 21.41 15.82 -19.41
C GLU A 69 21.50 17.26 -18.82
N ARG A 70 20.41 18.00 -18.92
CA ARG A 70 20.29 19.36 -18.32
C ARG A 70 20.06 19.37 -16.82
N ASP A 71 19.98 18.17 -16.20
CA ASP A 71 19.78 18.04 -14.75
C ASP A 71 21.11 18.25 -14.00
N ARG A 72 21.04 18.91 -12.84
CA ARG A 72 22.19 19.02 -11.94
C ARG A 72 22.54 17.70 -11.26
N ALA A 73 21.56 16.80 -11.14
CA ALA A 73 21.76 15.47 -10.59
C ALA A 73 22.46 14.55 -11.62
N ARG A 74 23.37 13.70 -11.14
CA ARG A 74 23.95 12.67 -12.00
C ARG A 74 22.87 11.68 -12.42
N THR A 75 22.73 11.47 -13.72
CA THR A 75 21.77 10.54 -14.31
C THR A 75 22.50 9.53 -15.18
N LYS A 76 22.00 8.30 -15.19
CA LYS A 76 22.42 7.25 -16.13
C LYS A 76 21.15 6.63 -16.72
N VAL A 77 21.01 6.68 -18.02
CA VAL A 77 19.85 6.14 -18.77
C VAL A 77 20.32 4.93 -19.56
N LEU A 78 19.64 3.80 -19.40
CA LEU A 78 19.87 2.58 -20.18
C LEU A 78 19.17 2.68 -21.54
N ARG A 79 19.42 1.72 -22.42
CA ARG A 79 18.72 1.60 -23.70
C ARG A 79 17.28 1.16 -23.46
N ILE A 80 16.38 1.61 -24.32
CA ILE A 80 15.00 1.16 -24.32
C ILE A 80 14.93 -0.34 -24.61
N SER A 81 14.19 -1.05 -23.78
CA SER A 81 13.96 -2.49 -23.96
C SER A 81 12.98 -2.77 -25.11
N PRO A 82 12.90 -4.02 -25.63
CA PRO A 82 11.87 -4.41 -26.59
C PRO A 82 10.44 -4.18 -26.10
N PHE A 83 10.24 -4.16 -24.78
CA PHE A 83 8.95 -3.92 -24.11
C PHE A 83 8.64 -2.43 -23.87
N GLY A 84 9.41 -1.50 -24.45
CA GLY A 84 9.15 -0.06 -24.24
C GLY A 84 9.69 0.52 -22.94
N LEU A 85 10.32 -0.28 -22.08
CA LEU A 85 10.84 0.17 -20.79
C LEU A 85 12.18 0.90 -20.95
N ILE A 86 12.30 2.07 -20.30
CA ILE A 86 13.58 2.76 -20.11
C ILE A 86 13.89 2.82 -18.62
N GLU A 87 14.94 2.11 -18.25
CA GLU A 87 15.48 2.15 -16.89
C GLU A 87 16.51 3.27 -16.79
N MET A 88 16.46 4.02 -15.71
CA MET A 88 17.45 5.05 -15.42
C MET A 88 17.71 5.18 -13.92
N THR A 89 18.88 5.71 -13.59
CA THR A 89 19.20 6.13 -12.22
C THR A 89 19.38 7.63 -12.17
N ARG A 90 18.89 8.25 -11.10
CA ARG A 90 19.11 9.66 -10.81
C ARG A 90 19.59 9.82 -9.37
N GLN A 91 20.67 10.53 -9.18
CA GLN A 91 21.19 10.83 -7.85
C GLN A 91 20.16 11.68 -7.08
N ARG A 92 19.87 11.31 -5.84
CA ARG A 92 19.07 12.15 -4.95
C ARG A 92 19.93 13.29 -4.43
N ILE A 93 19.50 14.53 -4.67
CA ILE A 93 20.21 15.72 -4.19
C ILE A 93 19.62 16.15 -2.85
N ARG A 94 18.32 15.98 -2.64
CA ARG A 94 17.60 16.35 -1.42
C ARG A 94 16.64 15.24 -0.99
N PRO A 95 16.19 15.22 0.27
CA PRO A 95 15.04 14.41 0.68
C PRO A 95 13.83 14.75 -0.20
N SER A 96 13.03 13.76 -0.60
CA SER A 96 11.85 14.04 -1.42
C SER A 96 10.92 15.00 -0.68
N LEU A 97 10.30 15.94 -1.40
CA LEU A 97 9.30 16.88 -0.85
C LEU A 97 8.23 16.16 -0.02
N LYS A 98 7.84 14.95 -0.45
CA LYS A 98 6.87 14.14 0.29
C LYS A 98 7.35 13.85 1.73
N ARG A 99 8.61 13.48 1.93
CA ARG A 99 9.15 13.17 3.26
C ARG A 99 9.44 14.40 4.14
N SER A 100 9.54 15.59 3.53
CA SER A 100 9.78 16.84 4.29
C SER A 100 8.49 17.54 4.73
N ILE A 101 7.35 17.20 4.10
CA ILE A 101 6.06 17.87 4.34
C ILE A 101 5.04 16.91 4.96
N TYR A 102 5.14 15.60 4.64
CA TYR A 102 4.19 14.58 5.07
C TYR A 102 4.87 13.50 5.90
N GLU A 103 4.19 13.04 6.91
CA GLU A 103 4.49 11.82 7.65
C GLU A 103 3.64 10.64 7.15
N ASP A 104 4.03 9.42 7.48
CA ASP A 104 3.23 8.26 7.13
C ASP A 104 1.90 8.30 7.89
N CYS A 105 0.82 7.96 7.20
CA CYS A 105 -0.51 7.97 7.80
C CYS A 105 -0.57 6.99 8.99
N PRO A 106 -0.89 7.43 10.21
CA PRO A 106 -0.94 6.56 11.37
C PRO A 106 -1.97 5.42 11.24
N CYS A 107 -2.99 5.61 10.39
CA CYS A 107 -4.03 4.61 10.17
C CYS A 107 -3.55 3.41 9.33
N CYS A 108 -2.66 3.61 8.37
CA CYS A 108 -2.19 2.57 7.46
C CYS A 108 -0.66 2.43 7.39
N ASN A 109 0.08 3.16 8.21
CA ASN A 109 1.55 3.17 8.24
C ASN A 109 2.19 3.30 6.84
N GLY A 110 1.58 4.13 5.99
CA GLY A 110 2.07 4.39 4.64
C GLY A 110 1.66 3.37 3.56
N THR A 111 0.93 2.31 3.91
CA THR A 111 0.50 1.28 2.95
C THR A 111 -0.63 1.73 2.01
N GLY A 112 -1.37 2.80 2.39
CA GLY A 112 -2.52 3.30 1.65
C GLY A 112 -3.80 2.47 1.82
N ASN A 113 -3.73 1.31 2.47
CA ASN A 113 -4.85 0.39 2.68
C ASN A 113 -4.91 -0.06 4.13
N VAL A 114 -6.12 -0.34 4.61
CA VAL A 114 -6.37 -0.97 5.91
C VAL A 114 -7.19 -2.23 5.70
N LYS A 115 -7.06 -3.19 6.61
CA LYS A 115 -7.85 -4.44 6.56
C LYS A 115 -9.34 -4.15 6.64
N THR A 116 -10.13 -4.91 5.92
CA THR A 116 -11.59 -4.87 6.03
C THR A 116 -12.06 -5.39 7.39
N ALA A 117 -13.26 -4.97 7.83
CA ALA A 117 -13.84 -5.49 9.07
C ALA A 117 -13.99 -7.01 9.06
N GLU A 118 -14.27 -7.61 7.91
CA GLU A 118 -14.35 -9.06 7.73
C GLU A 118 -12.99 -9.74 7.95
N SER A 119 -11.92 -9.24 7.31
CA SER A 119 -10.57 -9.77 7.50
C SER A 119 -10.10 -9.64 8.95
N MET A 120 -10.38 -8.50 9.58
CA MET A 120 -10.07 -8.30 11.00
C MET A 120 -10.87 -9.25 11.90
N ALA A 121 -12.16 -9.48 11.59
CA ALA A 121 -12.98 -10.43 12.37
C ALA A 121 -12.41 -11.84 12.33
N ILE A 122 -11.84 -12.30 11.22
CA ILE A 122 -11.17 -13.60 11.14
C ILE A 122 -9.96 -13.66 12.08
N GLU A 123 -9.16 -12.59 12.14
CA GLU A 123 -8.02 -12.53 13.07
C GLU A 123 -8.47 -12.50 14.51
N VAL A 124 -9.52 -11.75 14.83
CA VAL A 124 -10.12 -11.70 16.16
C VAL A 124 -10.62 -13.09 16.56
N MET A 125 -11.34 -13.80 15.68
CA MET A 125 -11.81 -15.15 15.96
C MET A 125 -10.66 -16.13 16.27
N ARG A 126 -9.57 -16.06 15.52
CA ARG A 126 -8.36 -16.85 15.81
C ARG A 126 -7.75 -16.50 17.17
N ALA A 127 -7.70 -15.21 17.51
CA ALA A 127 -7.19 -14.76 18.80
C ALA A 127 -8.07 -15.22 19.94
N ILE A 128 -9.41 -15.20 19.80
CA ILE A 128 -10.35 -15.74 20.79
C ILE A 128 -10.11 -17.23 20.99
N MET A 129 -10.03 -18.02 19.90
CA MET A 129 -9.80 -19.46 19.97
C MET A 129 -8.45 -19.78 20.68
N SER A 130 -7.40 -19.06 20.32
CA SER A 130 -6.09 -19.22 20.96
C SER A 130 -6.13 -18.86 22.45
N ALA A 131 -6.77 -17.75 22.79
CA ALA A 131 -6.94 -17.32 24.17
C ALA A 131 -7.77 -18.33 24.98
N ALA A 132 -8.90 -18.78 24.46
CA ALA A 132 -9.78 -19.76 25.08
C ALA A 132 -9.11 -21.11 25.32
N ALA A 133 -8.27 -21.57 24.37
CA ALA A 133 -7.58 -22.86 24.49
C ALA A 133 -6.48 -22.88 25.59
N HIS A 134 -5.92 -21.71 25.91
CA HIS A 134 -4.85 -21.60 26.93
C HIS A 134 -5.36 -21.04 28.27
N ALA A 135 -6.62 -20.63 28.32
CA ALA A 135 -7.18 -19.98 29.49
C ALA A 135 -7.67 -21.02 30.52
N SER A 136 -7.05 -20.98 31.70
CA SER A 136 -7.71 -21.34 32.95
C SER A 136 -8.75 -20.27 33.37
N ASP A 137 -8.97 -19.28 32.51
CA ASP A 137 -9.66 -18.03 32.78
C ASP A 137 -11.05 -18.05 32.19
N LYS A 138 -12.02 -17.58 32.94
CA LYS A 138 -13.45 -17.66 32.55
C LYS A 138 -13.91 -16.53 31.65
N THR A 139 -13.13 -15.48 31.46
CA THR A 139 -13.54 -14.33 30.62
C THR A 139 -12.45 -13.87 29.69
N VAL A 140 -12.74 -13.87 28.38
CA VAL A 140 -11.90 -13.30 27.34
C VAL A 140 -12.49 -11.95 26.91
N LYS A 141 -11.82 -10.87 27.25
CA LYS A 141 -12.21 -9.51 26.90
C LYS A 141 -11.47 -9.05 25.67
N LEU A 142 -12.21 -8.55 24.68
CA LEU A 142 -11.70 -8.04 23.43
C LEU A 142 -11.94 -6.54 23.34
N GLU A 143 -10.94 -5.79 22.91
CA GLU A 143 -11.09 -4.40 22.51
C GLU A 143 -10.71 -4.26 21.03
N VAL A 144 -11.68 -3.83 20.23
CA VAL A 144 -11.55 -3.72 18.77
C VAL A 144 -12.18 -2.41 18.27
N HIS A 145 -11.88 -2.06 17.02
CA HIS A 145 -12.54 -0.94 16.37
C HIS A 145 -14.05 -1.21 16.18
N GLN A 146 -14.89 -0.17 16.29
CA GLN A 146 -16.35 -0.25 16.18
C GLN A 146 -16.84 -1.09 15.00
N ARG A 147 -16.31 -0.86 13.79
CA ARG A 147 -16.71 -1.61 12.57
C ARG A 147 -16.48 -3.11 12.69
N VAL A 148 -15.43 -3.53 13.41
CA VAL A 148 -15.09 -4.94 13.65
C VAL A 148 -16.03 -5.52 14.70
N ALA A 149 -16.30 -4.80 15.78
CA ALA A 149 -17.27 -5.21 16.79
C ALA A 149 -18.68 -5.43 16.19
N ASP A 150 -19.16 -4.49 15.39
CA ASP A 150 -20.44 -4.61 14.69
C ASP A 150 -20.49 -5.85 13.77
N TYR A 151 -19.40 -6.13 13.06
CA TYR A 151 -19.31 -7.32 12.20
C TYR A 151 -19.34 -8.62 13.04
N LEU A 152 -18.57 -8.68 14.11
CA LEU A 152 -18.51 -9.84 15.02
C LEU A 152 -19.91 -10.13 15.62
N ILE A 153 -20.55 -9.13 16.18
CA ILE A 153 -21.83 -9.29 16.87
C ILE A 153 -22.95 -9.68 15.88
N ASN A 154 -22.96 -9.11 14.67
CA ASN A 154 -24.04 -9.34 13.73
C ASN A 154 -23.82 -10.54 12.79
N ARG A 155 -22.57 -10.90 12.50
CA ARG A 155 -22.23 -11.93 11.52
C ARG A 155 -21.55 -13.16 12.11
N LYS A 156 -20.86 -13.02 13.24
CA LYS A 156 -20.05 -14.08 13.85
C LYS A 156 -20.58 -14.54 15.21
N ARG A 157 -21.73 -14.06 15.65
CA ARG A 157 -22.28 -14.36 16.96
C ARG A 157 -22.40 -15.85 17.25
N ARG A 158 -22.88 -16.66 16.29
CA ARG A 158 -23.04 -18.11 16.47
C ARG A 158 -21.70 -18.80 16.70
N GLU A 159 -20.68 -18.39 15.95
CA GLU A 159 -19.34 -18.95 16.07
C GLU A 159 -18.71 -18.59 17.42
N ILE A 160 -18.95 -17.36 17.92
CA ILE A 160 -18.51 -16.94 19.26
C ILE A 160 -19.21 -17.78 20.33
N THR A 161 -20.52 -17.97 20.25
CA THR A 161 -21.27 -18.84 21.21
C THR A 161 -20.74 -20.27 21.21
N THR A 162 -20.42 -20.83 20.02
CA THR A 162 -19.83 -22.18 19.96
C THR A 162 -18.47 -22.26 20.69
N ILE A 163 -17.65 -21.21 20.59
CA ILE A 163 -16.37 -21.15 21.33
C ILE A 163 -16.63 -21.05 22.85
N GLU A 164 -17.57 -20.20 23.25
CA GLU A 164 -17.96 -20.04 24.66
C GLU A 164 -18.40 -21.38 25.29
N GLU A 165 -19.24 -22.11 24.57
CA GLU A 165 -19.73 -23.44 24.99
C GLU A 165 -18.62 -24.50 25.01
N THR A 166 -17.74 -24.51 23.99
CA THR A 166 -16.69 -25.53 23.84
C THR A 166 -15.61 -25.38 24.92
N TYR A 167 -15.21 -24.15 25.20
CA TYR A 167 -14.11 -23.86 26.12
C TYR A 167 -14.59 -23.40 27.49
N GLN A 168 -15.91 -23.30 27.71
CA GLN A 168 -16.52 -22.84 28.98
C GLN A 168 -15.99 -21.46 29.40
N VAL A 169 -15.83 -20.56 28.43
CA VAL A 169 -15.38 -19.18 28.65
C VAL A 169 -16.46 -18.19 28.24
N ASN A 170 -16.41 -16.99 28.78
CA ASN A 170 -17.28 -15.89 28.39
C ASN A 170 -16.49 -14.88 27.52
N VAL A 171 -17.01 -14.52 26.35
CA VAL A 171 -16.37 -13.59 25.41
C VAL A 171 -17.05 -12.24 25.46
N SER A 172 -16.35 -11.22 25.92
CA SER A 172 -16.82 -9.83 25.98
C SER A 172 -16.19 -9.00 24.88
N VAL A 173 -16.99 -8.53 23.92
CA VAL A 173 -16.52 -7.64 22.82
C VAL A 173 -16.79 -6.19 23.21
N GLN A 174 -15.74 -5.39 23.27
CA GLN A 174 -15.80 -3.96 23.57
C GLN A 174 -15.21 -3.15 22.44
N THR A 175 -15.71 -1.93 22.29
CA THR A 175 -15.19 -0.98 21.30
C THR A 175 -14.20 -0.04 21.98
N GLY A 176 -12.99 0.04 21.44
CA GLY A 176 -12.02 1.04 21.89
C GLY A 176 -12.40 2.45 21.42
N PHE A 177 -12.13 3.43 22.26
CA PHE A 177 -12.33 4.82 21.88
C PHE A 177 -11.15 5.29 21.03
N ASN A 178 -11.43 5.82 19.85
CA ASN A 178 -10.43 6.40 18.90
C ASN A 178 -9.27 5.44 18.55
N VAL A 179 -9.56 4.15 18.42
CA VAL A 179 -8.57 3.14 18.04
C VAL A 179 -8.50 2.97 16.53
N LEU A 180 -7.34 2.47 16.06
CA LEU A 180 -7.13 2.21 14.62
C LEU A 180 -8.04 1.08 14.11
N PRO A 181 -8.39 1.06 12.81
CA PRO A 181 -9.20 -0.01 12.21
C PRO A 181 -8.61 -1.42 12.39
N THR A 182 -7.31 -1.53 12.60
CA THR A 182 -6.54 -2.78 12.80
C THR A 182 -6.29 -3.09 14.28
N HIS A 183 -6.84 -2.27 15.18
CA HIS A 183 -6.64 -2.47 16.62
C HIS A 183 -7.31 -3.76 17.12
N LEU A 184 -6.54 -4.56 17.82
CA LEU A 184 -6.98 -5.76 18.52
C LEU A 184 -6.21 -5.89 19.83
N LYS A 185 -6.92 -5.83 20.95
CA LYS A 185 -6.39 -6.13 22.27
C LYS A 185 -7.22 -7.25 22.89
N VAL A 186 -6.56 -8.31 23.31
CA VAL A 186 -7.18 -9.46 23.98
C VAL A 186 -6.67 -9.50 25.41
N THR A 187 -7.58 -9.54 26.35
CA THR A 187 -7.28 -9.60 27.78
C THR A 187 -8.02 -10.78 28.40
N CYS A 188 -7.30 -11.71 28.99
CA CYS A 188 -7.89 -12.81 29.74
C CYS A 188 -8.02 -12.43 31.25
N LEU A 189 -9.20 -12.63 31.83
CA LEU A 189 -9.52 -12.31 33.22
C LEU A 189 -9.89 -13.59 33.97
N ASN A 190 -9.33 -13.77 35.18
CA ASN A 190 -9.73 -14.85 36.07
C ASN A 190 -11.01 -14.49 36.83
N ASP A 191 -11.58 -15.44 37.59
CA ASP A 191 -12.80 -15.28 38.39
C ASP A 191 -12.77 -14.10 39.38
N VAL A 192 -11.59 -13.62 39.73
CA VAL A 192 -11.37 -12.53 40.69
C VAL A 192 -11.12 -11.19 39.98
N GLY A 193 -11.19 -11.16 38.62
CA GLY A 193 -10.99 -9.95 37.82
C GLY A 193 -9.52 -9.55 37.65
N GLY A 194 -8.57 -10.40 38.05
CA GLY A 194 -7.14 -10.18 37.82
C GLY A 194 -6.77 -10.48 36.34
N GLN A 195 -5.95 -9.64 35.74
CA GLN A 195 -5.38 -9.89 34.40
C GLN A 195 -4.34 -10.99 34.46
N VAL A 196 -4.50 -12.03 33.65
CA VAL A 196 -3.55 -13.15 33.57
C VAL A 196 -2.67 -13.08 32.32
N THR A 197 -3.22 -12.63 31.20
CA THR A 197 -2.46 -12.48 29.95
C THR A 197 -2.98 -11.31 29.12
N GLU A 198 -2.09 -10.51 28.59
CA GLU A 198 -2.40 -9.45 27.65
C GLU A 198 -1.69 -9.74 26.32
N ALA A 199 -2.44 -9.96 25.26
CA ALA A 199 -1.91 -10.06 23.90
C ALA A 199 -2.52 -8.94 23.05
N GLY A 200 -1.68 -8.02 22.58
CA GLY A 200 -2.08 -6.94 21.70
C GLY A 200 -1.38 -7.07 20.37
N ILE A 201 -2.13 -6.95 19.26
CA ILE A 201 -1.57 -6.66 17.94
C ILE A 201 -1.86 -5.18 17.69
N SER A 202 -0.92 -4.32 18.04
CA SER A 202 -0.86 -2.96 17.54
C SER A 202 -0.06 -3.01 16.23
N GLY A 203 -0.75 -2.83 15.11
CA GLY A 203 -0.14 -2.77 13.77
C GLY A 203 0.63 -1.48 13.55
#